data_0999e85de15df53d188e2937ecd52ac9
#
_entry.id   0999e85de15df53d188e2937ecd52ac9
#
_cell.length_a   1.000
_cell.length_b   1.000
_cell.length_c   1.000
_cell.angle_alpha   90.00
_cell.angle_beta   90.00
_cell.angle_gamma   90.00
#
_symmetry.space_group_name_H-M   'P 1'
#
loop_
_entity.id
_entity.type
_entity.pdbx_description
1 polymer ?
#
loop_
_entity_poly.entity_id
_entity_poly.type
_entity_poly.pdbx_seq_one_letter_code
_entity_poly.pdbx_strand_id
1 'polypeptide(L)'
;MKKDILNKYNINNQEIEIKSDLASEFPVYIYLSEKKDYLLYSTSIKQLLDSEEVNKPLKTTIEGISFLLQSGVVPLPNTVYQNIFIVSIGNTAKVKTVNNKIEIEFSYHFPFMNKDRDDEADIDEKFILETLAEATISRLEKDRDSYLFHSAGKDSNSIALALAEAGYQNQVTCISHQSKGDKDESEISQKIAKQLGFKHQKLYDPKELNEKYLYSINTFFENAPFPSMDGVTLAYPLYATQINFDGTNLIDGMGNDTFIGHIPSKLEFERQRKLSRYHNLRPFVDKLDSYGRVKVATNTRSEWTGLFGISYRDTSKILKNSYNAYSYWKNIDVERNNFDYLDFRASLRGTLIDQEIFTRKIRNFADITNSNLILPWTNQKVAQYFSKLPERYLFDRKELKNKLILRKILKNKIGLDSDKLGKMAYSFDFYAILMMMKDYVDNQILFCKLWNNIEIKKLLNSFYHKIDSNHRLSWRYKTLVQRLYLISVWYNTNKYVNN
;
A
#
# COMPACT_ATOMS: atom_id res chain seq x y z
N MET A 1 13.14 -0.55 -18.28
CA MET A 1 12.69 0.80 -18.70
C MET A 1 13.58 1.82 -18.01
N LYS A 2 13.94 2.94 -18.67
CA LYS A 2 14.64 4.03 -17.98
C LYS A 2 13.67 4.69 -17.00
N LYS A 3 14.15 5.02 -15.79
CA LYS A 3 13.35 5.69 -14.75
C LYS A 3 12.86 7.05 -15.27
N ASP A 4 11.60 7.36 -14.99
CA ASP A 4 10.98 8.68 -15.21
C ASP A 4 11.07 9.24 -16.65
N ILE A 5 10.90 8.40 -17.67
CA ILE A 5 10.75 8.85 -19.05
C ILE A 5 9.27 8.70 -19.44
N LEU A 6 8.70 9.80 -19.92
CA LEU A 6 7.38 9.79 -20.56
C LEU A 6 7.51 9.27 -21.97
N ASN A 7 6.82 8.19 -22.27
CA ASN A 7 6.78 7.58 -23.59
C ASN A 7 5.39 7.75 -24.19
N LYS A 8 5.33 7.82 -25.53
CA LYS A 8 4.09 7.96 -26.30
C LYS A 8 3.96 6.85 -27.31
N TYR A 9 2.78 6.24 -27.37
CA TYR A 9 2.38 5.31 -28.40
C TYR A 9 1.21 5.92 -29.19
N ASN A 10 1.28 5.88 -30.54
CA ASN A 10 0.27 6.40 -31.43
C ASN A 10 -0.28 5.26 -32.30
N ILE A 11 -1.42 5.50 -32.95
CA ILE A 11 -2.13 4.53 -33.81
C ILE A 11 -1.27 3.95 -34.95
N ASN A 12 -0.20 4.65 -35.37
CA ASN A 12 0.70 4.20 -36.43
C ASN A 12 1.88 3.36 -35.91
N ASN A 13 2.00 3.15 -34.61
CA ASN A 13 3.08 2.37 -34.04
C ASN A 13 2.78 0.86 -34.16
N GLN A 14 3.83 0.05 -34.20
CA GLN A 14 3.71 -1.40 -34.06
C GLN A 14 3.25 -1.78 -32.65
N GLU A 15 2.65 -2.97 -32.53
CA GLU A 15 2.27 -3.53 -31.23
C GLU A 15 3.44 -3.51 -30.24
N ILE A 16 3.16 -3.12 -28.99
CA ILE A 16 4.12 -3.12 -27.91
C ILE A 16 3.59 -3.87 -26.69
N GLU A 17 4.51 -4.40 -25.89
CA GLU A 17 4.21 -4.99 -24.61
C GLU A 17 4.81 -4.13 -23.50
N ILE A 18 4.00 -3.73 -22.52
CA ILE A 18 4.40 -2.93 -21.35
C ILE A 18 4.36 -3.83 -20.12
N LYS A 19 5.50 -3.94 -19.42
CA LYS A 19 5.66 -4.70 -18.17
C LYS A 19 6.41 -3.88 -17.14
N SER A 20 6.10 -4.08 -15.87
CA SER A 20 6.97 -3.62 -14.78
C SER A 20 8.15 -4.58 -14.60
N ASP A 21 9.13 -4.18 -13.79
CA ASP A 21 10.12 -5.12 -13.28
C ASP A 21 9.48 -6.18 -12.35
N LEU A 22 10.25 -7.22 -12.01
CA LEU A 22 9.77 -8.42 -11.33
C LEU A 22 9.00 -8.15 -10.03
N ALA A 23 9.47 -7.21 -9.21
CA ALA A 23 8.86 -6.85 -7.92
C ALA A 23 8.25 -5.44 -7.89
N SER A 24 8.13 -4.83 -9.08
CA SER A 24 7.54 -3.49 -9.24
C SER A 24 8.24 -2.41 -8.42
N GLU A 25 9.59 -2.41 -8.46
CA GLU A 25 10.37 -1.27 -7.98
C GLU A 25 9.86 0.01 -8.66
N PHE A 26 9.61 -0.11 -9.98
CA PHE A 26 9.04 0.93 -10.84
C PHE A 26 7.76 0.40 -11.53
N PRO A 27 6.57 0.57 -10.91
CA PRO A 27 5.31 0.30 -11.62
C PRO A 27 5.18 1.19 -12.83
N VAL A 28 4.50 0.74 -13.88
CA VAL A 28 4.27 1.54 -15.07
C VAL A 28 2.85 2.07 -15.07
N TYR A 29 2.72 3.37 -15.17
CA TYR A 29 1.45 4.07 -15.28
C TYR A 29 1.13 4.34 -16.75
N ILE A 30 -0.10 4.10 -17.16
CA ILE A 30 -0.57 4.26 -18.54
C ILE A 30 -1.75 5.20 -18.53
N TYR A 31 -1.72 6.21 -19.40
CA TYR A 31 -2.86 7.05 -19.73
C TYR A 31 -3.29 6.76 -21.15
N LEU A 32 -4.57 6.45 -21.37
CA LEU A 32 -5.19 6.29 -22.68
C LEU A 32 -6.04 7.52 -22.97
N SER A 33 -5.80 8.19 -24.11
CA SER A 33 -6.59 9.35 -24.52
C SER A 33 -8.09 9.00 -24.65
N GLU A 34 -8.98 9.97 -24.43
CA GLU A 34 -10.44 9.74 -24.56
C GLU A 34 -10.85 9.28 -25.96
N LYS A 35 -10.15 9.77 -26.99
CA LYS A 35 -10.36 9.36 -28.39
C LYS A 35 -9.72 8.03 -28.74
N LYS A 36 -8.87 7.50 -27.85
CA LYS A 36 -8.06 6.28 -28.06
C LYS A 36 -7.13 6.36 -29.26
N ASP A 37 -6.60 7.55 -29.55
CA ASP A 37 -5.70 7.82 -30.67
C ASP A 37 -4.23 7.87 -30.25
N TYR A 38 -3.96 8.07 -28.96
CA TYR A 38 -2.62 7.93 -28.36
C TYR A 38 -2.70 7.39 -26.92
N LEU A 39 -1.56 6.88 -26.48
CA LEU A 39 -1.33 6.39 -25.13
C LEU A 39 -0.01 6.96 -24.63
N LEU A 40 0.01 7.41 -23.38
CA LEU A 40 1.22 7.81 -22.67
C LEU A 40 1.54 6.79 -21.59
N TYR A 41 2.82 6.51 -21.36
CA TYR A 41 3.23 5.64 -20.27
C TYR A 41 4.57 6.07 -19.66
N SER A 42 4.66 5.95 -18.33
CA SER A 42 5.84 6.32 -17.56
C SER A 42 5.93 5.49 -16.28
N THR A 43 7.12 5.38 -15.71
CA THR A 43 7.32 4.88 -14.35
C THR A 43 7.06 5.94 -13.28
N SER A 44 6.90 7.20 -13.65
CA SER A 44 6.51 8.31 -12.77
C SER A 44 5.06 8.71 -13.04
N ILE A 45 4.19 8.51 -12.05
CA ILE A 45 2.81 8.98 -12.15
C ILE A 45 2.74 10.50 -12.19
N LYS A 46 3.60 11.19 -11.44
CA LYS A 46 3.65 12.65 -11.44
C LYS A 46 3.96 13.18 -12.83
N GLN A 47 5.02 12.65 -13.47
CA GLN A 47 5.38 13.05 -14.83
C GLN A 47 4.25 12.79 -15.84
N LEU A 48 3.54 11.65 -15.68
CA LEU A 48 2.38 11.34 -16.52
C LEU A 48 1.27 12.37 -16.32
N LEU A 49 0.90 12.64 -15.06
CA LEU A 49 -0.20 13.54 -14.72
C LEU A 49 0.12 15.01 -15.01
N ASP A 50 1.38 15.43 -14.90
CA ASP A 50 1.79 16.80 -15.16
C ASP A 50 1.93 17.10 -16.66
N SER A 51 1.87 16.08 -17.55
CA SER A 51 1.90 16.26 -19.00
C SER A 51 0.70 17.07 -19.50
N GLU A 52 0.95 17.97 -20.44
CA GLU A 52 -0.08 18.75 -21.13
C GLU A 52 -0.99 17.88 -22.04
N GLU A 53 -0.49 16.71 -22.43
CA GLU A 53 -1.25 15.76 -23.26
C GLU A 53 -2.29 14.96 -22.44
N VAL A 54 -2.28 15.05 -21.12
CA VAL A 54 -3.29 14.43 -20.27
C VAL A 54 -4.46 15.38 -20.06
N ASN A 55 -5.63 14.99 -20.55
CA ASN A 55 -6.84 15.80 -20.42
C ASN A 55 -7.26 15.91 -18.94
N LYS A 56 -7.36 17.14 -18.47
CA LYS A 56 -7.81 17.47 -17.09
C LYS A 56 -9.09 18.30 -17.16
N PRO A 57 -9.97 18.22 -16.17
CA PRO A 57 -9.90 17.35 -14.95
C PRO A 57 -10.10 15.87 -15.29
N LEU A 58 -9.41 15.02 -14.54
CA LEU A 58 -9.54 13.57 -14.67
C LEU A 58 -10.89 13.10 -14.12
N LYS A 59 -11.56 12.21 -14.85
CA LYS A 59 -12.84 11.62 -14.42
C LYS A 59 -12.55 10.39 -13.54
N THR A 60 -13.16 10.38 -12.36
CA THR A 60 -13.15 9.20 -11.49
C THR A 60 -14.21 8.19 -11.94
N THR A 61 -13.97 6.90 -11.67
CA THR A 61 -14.95 5.83 -11.93
C THR A 61 -15.77 5.52 -10.69
N ILE A 62 -17.07 5.31 -10.87
CA ILE A 62 -17.96 4.84 -9.79
C ILE A 62 -17.53 3.48 -9.25
N GLU A 63 -17.03 2.62 -10.15
CA GLU A 63 -16.49 1.31 -9.76
C GLU A 63 -15.25 1.46 -8.88
N GLY A 64 -14.28 2.31 -9.26
CA GLY A 64 -13.08 2.58 -8.45
C GLY A 64 -13.43 3.13 -7.07
N ILE A 65 -14.33 4.11 -6.98
CA ILE A 65 -14.81 4.64 -5.69
C ILE A 65 -15.51 3.55 -4.87
N SER A 66 -16.32 2.69 -5.52
CA SER A 66 -16.98 1.57 -4.84
C SER A 66 -15.99 0.57 -4.24
N PHE A 67 -14.91 0.27 -4.96
CA PHE A 67 -13.82 -0.58 -4.45
C PHE A 67 -13.09 0.08 -3.28
N LEU A 68 -12.78 1.37 -3.37
CA LEU A 68 -12.15 2.10 -2.26
C LEU A 68 -13.02 2.07 -1.00
N LEU A 69 -14.34 2.26 -1.11
CA LEU A 69 -15.26 2.17 0.01
C LEU A 69 -15.31 0.77 0.62
N GLN A 70 -15.46 -0.27 -0.20
CA GLN A 70 -15.73 -1.63 0.27
C GLN A 70 -14.47 -2.43 0.62
N SER A 71 -13.35 -2.19 -0.09
CA SER A 71 -12.12 -2.99 0.02
C SER A 71 -10.86 -2.17 0.31
N GLY A 72 -10.92 -0.83 0.13
CA GLY A 72 -9.79 0.07 0.32
C GLY A 72 -8.78 0.07 -0.82
N VAL A 73 -9.05 -0.65 -1.89
CA VAL A 73 -8.14 -0.78 -3.04
C VAL A 73 -8.94 -0.96 -4.31
N VAL A 74 -8.49 -0.35 -5.41
CA VAL A 74 -9.00 -0.62 -6.75
C VAL A 74 -8.18 -1.75 -7.36
N PRO A 75 -8.81 -2.83 -7.87
CA PRO A 75 -8.09 -3.93 -8.48
C PRO A 75 -7.29 -3.52 -9.71
N LEU A 76 -6.01 -3.87 -9.76
CA LEU A 76 -5.17 -3.67 -10.93
C LEU A 76 -5.71 -4.46 -12.14
N PRO A 77 -5.54 -3.95 -13.36
CA PRO A 77 -4.78 -2.74 -13.73
C PRO A 77 -5.55 -1.43 -13.57
N ASN A 78 -6.83 -1.48 -13.21
CA ASN A 78 -7.66 -0.29 -13.06
C ASN A 78 -7.19 0.61 -11.91
N THR A 79 -7.55 1.88 -12.00
CA THR A 79 -7.35 2.86 -10.95
C THR A 79 -8.67 3.55 -10.61
N VAL A 80 -8.63 4.53 -9.72
CA VAL A 80 -9.78 5.38 -9.45
C VAL A 80 -10.16 6.26 -10.65
N TYR A 81 -9.26 6.46 -11.59
CA TYR A 81 -9.49 7.26 -12.80
C TYR A 81 -9.95 6.39 -13.98
N GLN A 82 -10.75 7.00 -14.87
CA GLN A 82 -11.31 6.29 -16.01
C GLN A 82 -10.26 5.82 -17.04
N ASN A 83 -9.24 6.63 -17.29
CA ASN A 83 -8.30 6.44 -18.40
C ASN A 83 -6.86 6.21 -17.92
N ILE A 84 -6.66 5.93 -16.62
CA ILE A 84 -5.34 5.66 -16.06
C ILE A 84 -5.30 4.25 -15.52
N PHE A 85 -4.27 3.51 -15.94
CA PHE A 85 -4.03 2.12 -15.56
C PHE A 85 -2.65 1.97 -14.92
N ILE A 86 -2.47 0.91 -14.13
CA ILE A 86 -1.19 0.57 -13.50
C ILE A 86 -0.80 -0.84 -13.90
N VAL A 87 0.40 -0.98 -14.45
CA VAL A 87 1.06 -2.26 -14.68
C VAL A 87 2.08 -2.46 -13.56
N SER A 88 1.81 -3.43 -12.68
CA SER A 88 2.61 -3.75 -11.50
C SER A 88 2.97 -5.25 -11.51
N ILE A 89 3.34 -5.81 -10.36
CA ILE A 89 3.81 -7.20 -10.22
C ILE A 89 2.87 -8.18 -10.93
N GLY A 90 3.40 -8.89 -11.89
CA GLY A 90 2.69 -9.94 -12.62
C GLY A 90 1.70 -9.43 -13.68
N ASN A 91 1.47 -8.13 -13.79
CA ASN A 91 0.61 -7.55 -14.82
C ASN A 91 1.42 -7.26 -16.09
N THR A 92 0.76 -7.46 -17.22
CA THR A 92 1.28 -7.11 -18.56
C THR A 92 0.18 -6.40 -19.34
N ALA A 93 0.55 -5.36 -20.08
CA ALA A 93 -0.34 -4.67 -21.00
C ALA A 93 0.19 -4.83 -22.44
N LYS A 94 -0.59 -5.48 -23.31
CA LYS A 94 -0.37 -5.51 -24.75
C LYS A 94 -1.16 -4.40 -25.40
N VAL A 95 -0.46 -3.52 -26.12
CA VAL A 95 -1.03 -2.34 -26.75
C VAL A 95 -0.97 -2.53 -28.25
N LYS A 96 -2.12 -2.46 -28.92
CA LYS A 96 -2.25 -2.58 -30.39
C LYS A 96 -3.24 -1.58 -30.93
N THR A 97 -3.16 -1.32 -32.23
CA THR A 97 -4.13 -0.51 -32.97
C THR A 97 -5.13 -1.41 -33.69
N VAL A 98 -6.42 -1.21 -33.43
CA VAL A 98 -7.53 -1.90 -34.08
C VAL A 98 -8.54 -0.85 -34.58
N ASN A 99 -8.89 -0.86 -35.84
CA ASN A 99 -9.86 0.09 -36.42
C ASN A 99 -9.53 1.56 -36.12
N ASN A 100 -8.27 1.97 -36.25
CA ASN A 100 -7.76 3.30 -35.92
C ASN A 100 -7.97 3.73 -34.45
N LYS A 101 -8.06 2.79 -33.55
CA LYS A 101 -8.13 3.03 -32.09
C LYS A 101 -7.14 2.15 -31.36
N ILE A 102 -6.58 2.68 -30.30
CA ILE A 102 -5.71 1.93 -29.42
C ILE A 102 -6.56 1.05 -28.49
N GLU A 103 -6.23 -0.23 -28.46
CA GLU A 103 -6.75 -1.21 -27.52
C GLU A 103 -5.63 -1.70 -26.61
N ILE A 104 -5.96 -1.91 -25.34
CA ILE A 104 -5.04 -2.44 -24.34
C ILE A 104 -5.65 -3.76 -23.84
N GLU A 105 -4.90 -4.84 -23.98
CA GLU A 105 -5.23 -6.13 -23.41
C GLU A 105 -4.36 -6.37 -22.20
N PHE A 106 -4.98 -6.53 -21.01
CA PHE A 106 -4.27 -6.79 -19.76
C PHE A 106 -4.30 -8.28 -19.44
N SER A 107 -3.16 -8.79 -18.99
CA SER A 107 -3.03 -10.15 -18.46
C SER A 107 -2.30 -10.14 -17.13
N TYR A 108 -2.54 -11.17 -16.32
CA TYR A 108 -1.91 -11.33 -15.01
C TYR A 108 -1.32 -12.72 -14.85
N HIS A 109 -0.08 -12.79 -14.39
CA HIS A 109 0.59 -14.02 -14.00
C HIS A 109 1.38 -13.79 -12.71
N PHE A 110 1.11 -14.56 -11.66
CA PHE A 110 1.85 -14.43 -10.40
C PHE A 110 3.26 -14.97 -10.54
N PRO A 111 4.32 -14.14 -10.37
CA PRO A 111 5.68 -14.55 -10.72
C PRO A 111 6.44 -15.30 -9.59
N PHE A 112 5.85 -15.45 -8.41
CA PHE A 112 6.54 -15.96 -7.21
C PHE A 112 5.88 -17.22 -6.65
N MET A 113 5.49 -18.15 -7.51
CA MET A 113 4.89 -19.40 -7.08
C MET A 113 5.89 -20.24 -6.25
N ASN A 114 5.43 -20.81 -5.14
CA ASN A 114 6.30 -21.64 -4.28
C ASN A 114 6.87 -22.87 -5.02
N LYS A 115 6.11 -23.42 -5.96
CA LYS A 115 6.58 -24.56 -6.80
C LYS A 115 7.79 -24.23 -7.69
N ASP A 116 8.08 -22.95 -7.92
CA ASP A 116 9.17 -22.47 -8.77
C ASP A 116 10.43 -22.15 -7.96
N ARG A 117 10.46 -22.49 -6.66
CA ARG A 117 11.63 -22.38 -5.79
C ARG A 117 12.62 -23.50 -6.07
N ASP A 118 13.87 -23.22 -5.80
CA ASP A 118 14.97 -24.17 -5.93
C ASP A 118 15.26 -24.79 -4.57
N ASP A 119 14.83 -26.04 -4.35
CA ASP A 119 15.00 -26.73 -3.08
C ASP A 119 16.46 -27.07 -2.74
N GLU A 120 17.36 -27.06 -3.74
CA GLU A 120 18.78 -27.30 -3.57
C GLU A 120 19.61 -26.05 -3.35
N ALA A 121 19.02 -24.85 -3.50
CA ALA A 121 19.73 -23.60 -3.31
C ALA A 121 20.17 -23.41 -1.85
N ASP A 122 21.43 -23.04 -1.67
CA ASP A 122 22.01 -22.68 -0.39
C ASP A 122 21.90 -21.19 -0.11
N ILE A 123 21.93 -20.87 1.18
CA ILE A 123 21.92 -19.48 1.65
C ILE A 123 23.32 -18.90 1.71
N ASP A 124 23.45 -17.72 1.16
CA ASP A 124 24.60 -16.83 1.37
C ASP A 124 24.15 -15.56 2.13
N GLU A 125 24.40 -15.53 3.46
CA GLU A 125 24.05 -14.40 4.31
C GLU A 125 24.81 -13.11 3.91
N LYS A 126 26.05 -13.24 3.43
CA LYS A 126 26.86 -12.14 2.96
C LYS A 126 26.28 -11.55 1.67
N PHE A 127 25.95 -12.41 0.70
CA PHE A 127 25.31 -12.00 -0.55
C PHE A 127 23.98 -11.28 -0.31
N ILE A 128 23.18 -11.74 0.66
CA ILE A 128 21.91 -11.06 1.03
C ILE A 128 22.17 -9.60 1.45
N LEU A 129 23.13 -9.38 2.34
CA LEU A 129 23.45 -8.03 2.84
C LEU A 129 24.09 -7.15 1.75
N GLU A 130 25.02 -7.71 0.98
CA GLU A 130 25.65 -7.00 -0.14
C GLU A 130 24.63 -6.59 -1.21
N THR A 131 23.70 -7.48 -1.55
CA THR A 131 22.65 -7.20 -2.55
C THR A 131 21.64 -6.14 -2.04
N LEU A 132 21.27 -6.17 -0.76
CA LEU A 132 20.42 -5.14 -0.16
C LEU A 132 21.14 -3.78 -0.09
N ALA A 133 22.44 -3.78 0.24
CA ALA A 133 23.25 -2.57 0.22
C ALA A 133 23.33 -2.00 -1.20
N GLU A 134 23.67 -2.82 -2.20
CA GLU A 134 23.75 -2.41 -3.61
C GLU A 134 22.40 -1.87 -4.11
N ALA A 135 21.28 -2.55 -3.77
CA ALA A 135 19.93 -2.12 -4.14
C ALA A 135 19.57 -0.75 -3.56
N THR A 136 20.13 -0.40 -2.41
CA THR A 136 19.94 0.92 -1.80
C THR A 136 20.90 1.94 -2.39
N ILE A 137 22.19 1.67 -2.32
CA ILE A 137 23.27 2.61 -2.66
C ILE A 137 23.23 3.03 -4.14
N SER A 138 22.94 2.08 -5.04
CA SER A 138 22.84 2.37 -6.48
C SER A 138 21.67 3.29 -6.85
N ARG A 139 20.74 3.51 -5.94
CA ARG A 139 19.56 4.38 -6.12
C ARG A 139 19.69 5.71 -5.39
N LEU A 140 20.69 5.89 -4.51
CA LEU A 140 20.91 7.16 -3.86
C LEU A 140 21.30 8.22 -4.88
N GLU A 141 20.55 9.30 -4.92
CA GLU A 141 20.92 10.51 -5.65
C GLU A 141 21.93 11.30 -4.82
N LYS A 142 23.07 11.66 -5.44
CA LYS A 142 24.14 12.40 -4.79
C LYS A 142 23.64 13.79 -4.36
N ASP A 143 24.27 14.32 -3.34
CA ASP A 143 24.01 15.67 -2.81
C ASP A 143 22.58 15.87 -2.25
N ARG A 144 21.88 14.76 -1.94
CA ARG A 144 20.59 14.78 -1.27
C ARG A 144 20.67 14.15 0.11
N ASP A 145 20.01 14.75 1.09
CA ASP A 145 19.82 14.13 2.39
C ASP A 145 19.07 12.80 2.24
N SER A 146 19.49 11.80 3.00
CA SER A 146 18.94 10.46 2.90
C SER A 146 18.33 10.00 4.23
N TYR A 147 17.07 9.58 4.19
CA TYR A 147 16.32 9.13 5.36
C TYR A 147 15.84 7.70 5.18
N LEU A 148 16.12 6.85 6.17
CA LEU A 148 15.58 5.50 6.27
C LEU A 148 14.43 5.50 7.28
N PHE A 149 13.21 5.19 6.84
CA PHE A 149 12.11 4.88 7.74
C PHE A 149 12.43 3.58 8.49
N HIS A 150 12.83 3.73 9.75
CA HIS A 150 13.41 2.68 10.58
C HIS A 150 12.50 2.35 11.74
N SER A 151 12.23 1.06 11.93
CA SER A 151 11.36 0.54 12.99
C SER A 151 12.07 -0.58 13.76
N ALA A 152 11.40 -1.22 14.71
CA ALA A 152 11.87 -2.48 15.30
C ALA A 152 11.68 -3.69 14.36
N GLY A 153 11.15 -3.48 13.14
CA GLY A 153 10.84 -4.52 12.16
C GLY A 153 12.08 -5.12 11.48
N LYS A 154 11.95 -6.34 11.00
CA LYS A 154 13.04 -7.08 10.34
C LYS A 154 13.51 -6.42 9.04
N ASP A 155 12.57 -5.86 8.28
CA ASP A 155 12.83 -5.39 6.93
C ASP A 155 13.71 -4.13 6.93
N SER A 156 13.35 -3.12 7.72
CA SER A 156 14.15 -1.90 7.87
C SER A 156 15.48 -2.15 8.56
N ASN A 157 15.52 -3.07 9.55
CA ASN A 157 16.78 -3.44 10.22
C ASN A 157 17.74 -4.21 9.31
N SER A 158 17.23 -5.04 8.38
CA SER A 158 18.09 -5.71 7.39
C SER A 158 18.72 -4.71 6.43
N ILE A 159 17.98 -3.67 6.02
CA ILE A 159 18.52 -2.58 5.20
C ILE A 159 19.56 -1.79 6.00
N ALA A 160 19.26 -1.41 7.25
CA ALA A 160 20.21 -0.68 8.09
C ALA A 160 21.50 -1.48 8.32
N LEU A 161 21.41 -2.77 8.61
CA LEU A 161 22.57 -3.65 8.77
C LEU A 161 23.40 -3.72 7.46
N ALA A 162 22.74 -3.92 6.32
CA ALA A 162 23.39 -3.97 5.02
C ALA A 162 24.15 -2.66 4.70
N LEU A 163 23.52 -1.51 4.94
CA LEU A 163 24.17 -0.20 4.77
C LEU A 163 25.33 0.04 5.72
N ALA A 164 25.23 -0.42 6.99
CA ALA A 164 26.30 -0.30 7.97
C ALA A 164 27.51 -1.16 7.58
N GLU A 165 27.30 -2.42 7.14
CA GLU A 165 28.37 -3.29 6.66
C GLU A 165 29.04 -2.75 5.37
N ALA A 166 28.28 -2.01 4.56
CA ALA A 166 28.81 -1.32 3.39
C ALA A 166 29.48 0.06 3.69
N GLY A 167 29.50 0.51 4.94
CA GLY A 167 30.12 1.77 5.35
C GLY A 167 29.31 3.03 5.06
N TYR A 168 27.99 2.91 4.82
CA TYR A 168 27.11 4.03 4.44
C TYR A 168 26.34 4.66 5.62
N GLN A 169 26.61 4.27 6.86
CA GLN A 169 25.88 4.76 8.04
C GLN A 169 25.98 6.27 8.27
N ASN A 170 27.04 6.92 7.77
CA ASN A 170 27.20 8.37 7.89
C ASN A 170 26.42 9.18 6.84
N GLN A 171 25.91 8.54 5.80
CA GLN A 171 25.19 9.17 4.69
C GLN A 171 23.67 9.06 4.84
N VAL A 172 23.19 8.27 5.79
CA VAL A 172 21.77 8.00 5.98
C VAL A 172 21.39 8.29 7.43
N THR A 173 20.28 9.00 7.61
CA THR A 173 19.67 9.22 8.93
C THR A 173 18.49 8.28 9.09
N CYS A 174 18.49 7.46 10.15
CA CYS A 174 17.34 6.65 10.53
C CYS A 174 16.28 7.54 11.16
N ILE A 175 15.03 7.41 10.72
CA ILE A 175 13.89 8.13 11.30
C ILE A 175 12.84 7.14 11.78
N SER A 176 12.25 7.37 12.94
CA SER A 176 11.20 6.52 13.46
C SER A 176 10.12 7.32 14.18
N HIS A 177 8.90 6.85 14.07
CA HIS A 177 7.76 7.43 14.76
C HIS A 177 7.74 7.00 16.25
N GLN A 178 7.54 7.95 17.13
CA GLN A 178 7.30 7.67 18.54
C GLN A 178 5.84 7.28 18.75
N SER A 179 5.61 6.01 19.03
CA SER A 179 4.28 5.51 19.38
C SER A 179 3.90 5.89 20.81
N LYS A 180 2.60 6.12 21.04
CA LYS A 180 2.07 6.28 22.41
C LYS A 180 1.79 4.88 22.99
N GLY A 181 2.24 4.61 24.23
CA GLY A 181 1.95 3.40 24.98
C GLY A 181 3.16 2.56 25.35
N ASP A 182 2.93 1.39 25.93
CA ASP A 182 3.95 0.52 26.54
C ASP A 182 4.96 -0.10 25.56
N LYS A 183 4.70 -0.01 24.25
CA LYS A 183 5.56 -0.56 23.19
C LYS A 183 5.97 0.53 22.22
N ASP A 184 6.86 1.40 22.65
CA ASP A 184 7.44 2.42 21.79
C ASP A 184 8.55 1.80 20.91
N GLU A 185 8.23 1.58 19.63
CA GLU A 185 9.20 1.09 18.65
C GLU A 185 10.37 2.04 18.42
N SER A 186 10.19 3.34 18.67
CA SER A 186 11.23 4.34 18.42
C SER A 186 12.43 4.18 19.34
N GLU A 187 12.25 3.71 20.59
CA GLU A 187 13.33 3.44 21.52
C GLU A 187 14.21 2.27 21.05
N ILE A 188 13.57 1.21 20.53
CA ILE A 188 14.28 0.04 19.98
C ILE A 188 15.01 0.45 18.70
N SER A 189 14.32 1.17 17.80
CA SER A 189 14.89 1.72 16.58
C SER A 189 16.13 2.58 16.88
N GLN A 190 16.05 3.49 17.84
CA GLN A 190 17.15 4.35 18.26
C GLN A 190 18.36 3.56 18.78
N LYS A 191 18.12 2.53 19.60
CA LYS A 191 19.20 1.67 20.12
C LYS A 191 19.92 0.94 18.98
N ILE A 192 19.18 0.37 18.04
CA ILE A 192 19.76 -0.35 16.90
C ILE A 192 20.50 0.63 15.98
N ALA A 193 19.91 1.76 15.64
CA ALA A 193 20.54 2.79 14.81
C ALA A 193 21.87 3.23 15.43
N LYS A 194 21.90 3.50 16.75
CA LYS A 194 23.14 3.86 17.47
C LYS A 194 24.16 2.72 17.46
N GLN A 195 23.75 1.48 17.65
CA GLN A 195 24.62 0.29 17.60
C GLN A 195 25.28 0.15 16.22
N LEU A 196 24.56 0.46 15.15
CA LEU A 196 25.04 0.41 13.77
C LEU A 196 25.75 1.68 13.31
N GLY A 197 25.85 2.71 14.17
CA GLY A 197 26.57 3.96 13.86
C GLY A 197 25.77 5.00 13.11
N PHE A 198 24.44 4.83 12.94
CA PHE A 198 23.58 5.80 12.28
C PHE A 198 23.21 6.98 13.19
N LYS A 199 23.01 8.15 12.58
CA LYS A 199 22.19 9.21 13.16
C LYS A 199 20.75 8.73 13.24
N HIS A 200 20.02 9.16 14.29
CA HIS A 200 18.63 8.80 14.47
C HIS A 200 17.81 10.00 14.92
N GLN A 201 16.63 10.16 14.30
CA GLN A 201 15.67 11.21 14.64
C GLN A 201 14.28 10.59 14.90
N LYS A 202 13.63 11.01 15.99
CA LYS A 202 12.25 10.63 16.30
C LYS A 202 11.28 11.63 15.67
N LEU A 203 10.19 11.11 15.14
CA LEU A 203 9.03 11.85 14.65
C LEU A 203 7.89 11.69 15.64
N TYR A 204 7.15 12.75 15.90
CA TYR A 204 6.15 12.82 16.96
C TYR A 204 4.76 13.07 16.42
N ASP A 205 3.75 12.51 17.07
CA ASP A 205 2.38 12.92 16.87
C ASP A 205 2.18 14.34 17.43
N PRO A 206 1.41 15.21 16.74
CA PRO A 206 1.06 16.50 17.27
C PRO A 206 0.20 16.33 18.53
N LYS A 207 0.40 17.21 19.50
CA LYS A 207 -0.48 17.28 20.69
C LYS A 207 -1.79 17.98 20.39
N GLU A 208 -1.76 18.91 19.46
CA GLU A 208 -2.88 19.68 18.90
C GLU A 208 -2.63 19.95 17.42
N LEU A 209 -3.68 20.14 16.65
CA LEU A 209 -3.59 20.49 15.24
C LEU A 209 -3.82 21.98 15.06
N ASN A 210 -2.81 22.69 14.63
CA ASN A 210 -2.85 24.09 14.28
C ASN A 210 -2.92 24.29 12.75
N GLU A 211 -2.96 25.52 12.29
CA GLU A 211 -3.04 25.89 10.86
C GLU A 211 -1.90 25.28 10.03
N LYS A 212 -0.69 25.21 10.58
CA LYS A 212 0.47 24.59 9.88
C LYS A 212 0.22 23.12 9.54
N TYR A 213 -0.36 22.36 10.48
CA TYR A 213 -0.69 20.96 10.25
C TYR A 213 -1.82 20.80 9.23
N LEU A 214 -2.88 21.61 9.34
CA LEU A 214 -3.99 21.59 8.39
C LEU A 214 -3.53 21.97 6.98
N TYR A 215 -2.66 22.96 6.85
CA TYR A 215 -2.05 23.33 5.59
C TYR A 215 -1.27 22.15 4.98
N SER A 216 -0.43 21.49 5.78
CA SER A 216 0.36 20.32 5.31
C SER A 216 -0.55 19.16 4.88
N ILE A 217 -1.64 18.89 5.62
CA ILE A 217 -2.63 17.87 5.27
C ILE A 217 -3.32 18.22 3.95
N ASN A 218 -3.77 19.46 3.78
CA ASN A 218 -4.43 19.91 2.55
C ASN A 218 -3.50 19.81 1.35
N THR A 219 -2.28 20.32 1.47
CA THR A 219 -1.25 20.25 0.41
C THR A 219 -0.95 18.79 0.02
N PHE A 220 -0.94 17.89 1.01
CA PHE A 220 -0.74 16.47 0.73
C PHE A 220 -1.87 15.91 -0.15
N PHE A 221 -3.13 16.09 0.23
CA PHE A 221 -4.26 15.54 -0.53
C PHE A 221 -4.50 16.25 -1.87
N GLU A 222 -4.21 17.54 -1.94
CA GLU A 222 -4.25 18.31 -3.20
C GLU A 222 -3.31 17.72 -4.26
N ASN A 223 -2.13 17.29 -3.85
CA ASN A 223 -1.09 16.82 -4.76
C ASN A 223 -0.95 15.29 -4.83
N ALA A 224 -1.66 14.52 -3.99
CA ALA A 224 -1.58 13.06 -4.00
C ALA A 224 -2.14 12.46 -5.29
N PRO A 225 -1.33 11.77 -6.13
CA PRO A 225 -1.79 11.22 -7.40
C PRO A 225 -2.97 10.25 -7.26
N PHE A 226 -3.00 9.48 -6.19
CA PHE A 226 -4.06 8.50 -5.90
C PHE A 226 -4.52 8.60 -4.45
N PRO A 227 -5.79 8.24 -4.15
CA PRO A 227 -6.23 8.09 -2.78
C PRO A 227 -5.51 6.90 -2.12
N SER A 228 -5.12 7.04 -0.87
CA SER A 228 -4.53 5.97 -0.07
C SER A 228 -5.40 5.70 1.15
N MET A 229 -5.80 4.44 1.32
CA MET A 229 -6.75 4.01 2.35
C MET A 229 -6.08 3.49 3.63
N ASP A 230 -4.77 3.61 3.74
CA ASP A 230 -4.06 3.29 4.97
C ASP A 230 -4.24 4.41 6.02
N GLY A 231 -4.52 4.02 7.25
CA GLY A 231 -4.60 4.96 8.36
C GLY A 231 -3.33 5.75 8.64
N VAL A 232 -2.20 5.19 8.31
CA VAL A 232 -0.90 5.85 8.46
C VAL A 232 -0.67 6.96 7.41
N THR A 233 -1.51 7.07 6.40
CA THR A 233 -1.38 8.11 5.36
C THR A 233 -1.27 9.52 5.94
N LEU A 234 -2.03 9.84 7.00
CA LEU A 234 -1.95 11.15 7.67
C LEU A 234 -0.65 11.41 8.42
N ALA A 235 0.12 10.38 8.73
CA ALA A 235 1.41 10.57 9.40
C ALA A 235 2.42 11.32 8.51
N TYR A 236 2.40 11.09 7.19
CA TYR A 236 3.35 11.69 6.27
C TYR A 236 3.28 13.23 6.20
N PRO A 237 2.09 13.86 6.00
CA PRO A 237 2.01 15.31 6.07
C PRO A 237 2.39 15.87 7.46
N LEU A 238 2.17 15.12 8.55
CA LEU A 238 2.61 15.53 9.88
C LEU A 238 4.14 15.44 10.05
N TYR A 239 4.77 14.43 9.44
CA TYR A 239 6.24 14.33 9.42
C TYR A 239 6.87 15.47 8.63
N ALA A 240 6.26 15.89 7.51
CA ALA A 240 6.74 17.02 6.71
C ALA A 240 6.75 18.35 7.47
N THR A 241 6.03 18.46 8.58
CA THR A 241 6.14 19.64 9.46
C THR A 241 7.36 19.63 10.40
N GLN A 242 8.03 18.46 10.55
CA GLN A 242 9.16 18.23 11.46
C GLN A 242 10.49 18.09 10.72
N ILE A 243 10.46 17.54 9.51
CA ILE A 243 11.62 17.38 8.62
C ILE A 243 11.24 17.94 7.25
N ASN A 244 12.13 18.70 6.63
CA ASN A 244 11.97 19.03 5.23
C ASN A 244 12.39 17.84 4.37
N PHE A 245 11.44 17.21 3.70
CA PHE A 245 11.68 16.07 2.81
C PHE A 245 11.80 16.47 1.33
N ASP A 246 11.64 17.73 0.99
CA ASP A 246 11.71 18.15 -0.42
C ASP A 246 13.05 17.80 -1.05
N GLY A 247 13.00 17.05 -2.15
CA GLY A 247 14.19 16.65 -2.90
C GLY A 247 15.13 15.68 -2.18
N THR A 248 14.69 14.92 -1.19
CA THR A 248 15.52 13.97 -0.43
C THR A 248 15.51 12.55 -1.01
N ASN A 249 16.39 11.68 -0.53
CA ASN A 249 16.27 10.23 -0.72
C ASN A 249 15.44 9.63 0.43
N LEU A 250 14.36 8.93 0.10
CA LEU A 250 13.50 8.24 1.06
C LEU A 250 13.67 6.73 0.91
N ILE A 251 14.19 6.08 1.95
CA ILE A 251 14.42 4.63 1.96
C ILE A 251 13.37 3.99 2.86
N ASP A 252 12.69 2.94 2.37
CA ASP A 252 11.69 2.22 3.14
C ASP A 252 11.82 0.70 2.99
N GLY A 253 11.45 -0.02 4.05
CA GLY A 253 11.54 -1.47 4.13
C GLY A 253 10.39 -2.26 3.52
N MET A 254 9.52 -1.63 2.74
CA MET A 254 8.37 -2.30 2.12
C MET A 254 8.74 -3.13 0.90
N GLY A 255 7.87 -4.09 0.52
CA GLY A 255 7.88 -4.79 -0.77
C GLY A 255 8.26 -6.26 -0.75
N ASN A 256 8.84 -6.79 0.31
CA ASN A 256 9.32 -8.18 0.35
C ASN A 256 8.25 -9.24 0.65
N ASP A 257 7.11 -8.87 1.19
CA ASP A 257 6.07 -9.82 1.59
C ASP A 257 5.49 -10.63 0.41
N THR A 258 5.66 -10.13 -0.81
CA THR A 258 5.19 -10.78 -2.04
C THR A 258 5.94 -12.09 -2.34
N PHE A 259 7.23 -12.16 -2.04
CA PHE A 259 8.09 -13.30 -2.39
C PHE A 259 8.74 -13.99 -1.18
N ILE A 260 8.81 -13.35 -0.03
CA ILE A 260 9.26 -13.98 1.22
C ILE A 260 8.12 -14.72 1.95
N GLY A 261 6.87 -14.48 1.53
CA GLY A 261 5.68 -15.08 2.10
C GLY A 261 5.01 -14.22 3.18
N HIS A 262 3.79 -13.85 2.92
CA HIS A 262 2.94 -13.13 3.86
C HIS A 262 2.14 -14.14 4.71
N ILE A 263 2.71 -14.58 5.82
CA ILE A 263 2.05 -15.54 6.72
C ILE A 263 1.17 -14.79 7.73
N PRO A 264 -0.13 -15.12 7.84
CA PRO A 264 -1.01 -14.57 8.85
C PRO A 264 -0.64 -15.09 10.26
N SER A 265 -1.19 -14.47 11.30
CA SER A 265 -1.14 -15.06 12.63
C SER A 265 -1.86 -16.42 12.63
N LYS A 266 -1.46 -17.32 13.55
CA LYS A 266 -2.09 -18.64 13.70
C LYS A 266 -3.62 -18.54 13.86
N LEU A 267 -4.05 -17.60 14.72
CA LEU A 267 -5.48 -17.34 14.94
C LEU A 267 -6.21 -16.87 13.67
N GLU A 268 -5.60 -15.96 12.94
CA GLU A 268 -6.15 -15.44 11.67
C GLU A 268 -6.24 -16.55 10.63
N PHE A 269 -5.19 -17.36 10.48
CA PHE A 269 -5.16 -18.47 9.55
C PHE A 269 -6.25 -19.52 9.82
N GLU A 270 -6.35 -19.98 11.07
CA GLU A 270 -7.37 -20.96 11.46
C GLU A 270 -8.78 -20.43 11.28
N ARG A 271 -8.96 -19.14 11.60
CA ARG A 271 -10.25 -18.46 11.44
C ARG A 271 -10.66 -18.34 9.98
N GLN A 272 -9.77 -17.90 9.12
CA GLN A 272 -10.02 -17.78 7.68
C GLN A 272 -10.33 -19.14 7.06
N ARG A 273 -9.55 -20.17 7.40
CA ARG A 273 -9.77 -21.53 6.91
C ARG A 273 -11.15 -22.09 7.26
N LYS A 274 -11.62 -21.81 8.47
CA LYS A 274 -12.94 -22.30 8.93
C LYS A 274 -14.10 -21.50 8.33
N LEU A 275 -13.96 -20.17 8.25
CA LEU A 275 -15.07 -19.27 7.97
C LEU A 275 -15.29 -19.00 6.49
N SER A 276 -14.25 -19.02 5.66
CA SER A 276 -14.39 -18.79 4.21
C SER A 276 -15.32 -19.79 3.50
N ARG A 277 -15.64 -20.91 4.13
CA ARG A 277 -16.61 -21.90 3.62
C ARG A 277 -18.04 -21.39 3.61
N TYR A 278 -18.35 -20.36 4.41
CA TYR A 278 -19.70 -19.82 4.55
C TYR A 278 -19.99 -18.60 3.67
N HIS A 279 -19.09 -18.25 2.73
CA HIS A 279 -19.24 -17.06 1.89
C HIS A 279 -20.54 -17.04 1.08
N ASN A 280 -21.11 -18.22 0.74
CA ASN A 280 -22.37 -18.31 0.01
C ASN A 280 -23.58 -17.79 0.83
N LEU A 281 -23.48 -17.67 2.15
CA LEU A 281 -24.50 -17.08 3.02
C LEU A 281 -24.49 -15.55 3.01
N ARG A 282 -23.48 -14.93 2.36
CA ARG A 282 -23.26 -13.49 2.31
C ARG A 282 -24.51 -12.67 1.92
N PRO A 283 -25.28 -13.02 0.88
CA PRO A 283 -26.43 -12.22 0.47
C PRO A 283 -27.52 -12.11 1.56
N PHE A 284 -27.65 -13.12 2.42
CA PHE A 284 -28.58 -13.10 3.54
C PHE A 284 -28.03 -12.29 4.72
N VAL A 285 -26.76 -12.47 5.04
CA VAL A 285 -26.12 -11.82 6.17
C VAL A 285 -25.99 -10.30 5.96
N ASP A 286 -25.72 -9.84 4.74
CA ASP A 286 -25.63 -8.41 4.41
C ASP A 286 -26.93 -7.63 4.70
N LYS A 287 -28.08 -8.33 4.70
CA LYS A 287 -29.37 -7.73 5.06
C LYS A 287 -29.55 -7.56 6.57
N LEU A 288 -28.93 -8.41 7.37
CA LEU A 288 -29.15 -8.49 8.82
C LEU A 288 -28.06 -7.77 9.62
N ASP A 289 -26.81 -7.97 9.24
CA ASP A 289 -25.63 -7.47 9.97
C ASP A 289 -24.53 -6.98 9.02
N SER A 290 -24.54 -5.69 8.73
CA SER A 290 -23.60 -5.09 7.76
C SER A 290 -22.15 -5.02 8.25
N TYR A 291 -21.89 -5.02 9.57
CA TYR A 291 -20.55 -4.78 10.15
C TYR A 291 -20.17 -5.73 11.28
N GLY A 292 -21.06 -6.63 11.65
CA GLY A 292 -20.87 -7.53 12.76
C GLY A 292 -19.94 -8.71 12.44
N ARG A 293 -19.87 -9.62 13.41
CA ARG A 293 -19.01 -10.80 13.30
C ARG A 293 -19.49 -11.79 12.27
N VAL A 294 -20.82 -11.89 12.10
CA VAL A 294 -21.42 -12.83 11.14
C VAL A 294 -21.08 -12.41 9.71
N LYS A 295 -21.13 -11.10 9.41
CA LYS A 295 -20.71 -10.57 8.12
C LYS A 295 -19.27 -10.97 7.79
N VAL A 296 -18.36 -10.74 8.73
CA VAL A 296 -16.94 -11.08 8.54
C VAL A 296 -16.75 -12.59 8.37
N ALA A 297 -17.60 -13.41 9.01
CA ALA A 297 -17.56 -14.86 8.86
C ALA A 297 -17.96 -15.33 7.45
N THR A 298 -18.66 -14.51 6.67
CA THR A 298 -19.05 -14.79 5.29
C THR A 298 -18.16 -14.15 4.23
N ASN A 299 -16.99 -13.67 4.58
CA ASN A 299 -16.01 -13.17 3.62
C ASN A 299 -15.43 -14.32 2.79
N THR A 300 -15.18 -14.06 1.51
CA THR A 300 -14.39 -14.95 0.65
C THR A 300 -12.93 -14.96 1.10
N ARG A 301 -12.13 -15.94 0.62
CA ARG A 301 -10.68 -15.96 0.89
C ARG A 301 -9.99 -14.67 0.40
N SER A 302 -10.42 -14.17 -0.76
CA SER A 302 -9.89 -12.92 -1.35
C SER A 302 -10.24 -11.71 -0.49
N GLU A 303 -11.47 -11.57 -0.02
CA GLU A 303 -11.86 -10.47 0.87
C GLU A 303 -11.09 -10.46 2.19
N TRP A 304 -10.68 -11.62 2.70
CA TRP A 304 -9.85 -11.71 3.91
C TRP A 304 -8.45 -11.12 3.73
N THR A 305 -7.97 -10.96 2.51
CA THR A 305 -6.67 -10.33 2.25
C THR A 305 -6.75 -8.80 2.28
N GLY A 306 -7.93 -8.24 2.03
CA GLY A 306 -8.18 -6.81 1.93
C GLY A 306 -8.38 -6.10 3.28
N LEU A 307 -8.71 -4.83 3.21
CA LEU A 307 -9.09 -4.03 4.37
C LEU A 307 -10.59 -4.14 4.64
N PHE A 308 -10.95 -4.07 5.91
CA PHE A 308 -12.34 -3.95 6.32
C PHE A 308 -12.93 -2.64 5.78
N GLY A 309 -14.09 -2.68 5.14
CA GLY A 309 -14.69 -1.54 4.45
C GLY A 309 -16.19 -1.35 4.71
N ILE A 310 -16.75 -0.34 4.05
CA ILE A 310 -18.17 -0.03 4.07
C ILE A 310 -18.94 -1.13 3.34
N SER A 311 -20.05 -1.58 3.90
CA SER A 311 -20.88 -2.62 3.30
C SER A 311 -21.43 -2.17 1.95
N TYR A 312 -21.64 -3.11 1.01
CA TYR A 312 -22.31 -2.77 -0.26
C TYR A 312 -23.68 -2.12 -0.04
N ARG A 313 -24.45 -2.60 0.95
CA ARG A 313 -25.75 -2.01 1.33
C ARG A 313 -25.65 -0.50 1.61
N ASP A 314 -24.65 -0.08 2.38
CA ASP A 314 -24.51 1.34 2.72
C ASP A 314 -23.79 2.11 1.62
N THR A 315 -22.84 1.48 0.91
CA THR A 315 -22.24 2.03 -0.30
C THR A 315 -23.32 2.39 -1.33
N SER A 316 -24.30 1.51 -1.58
CA SER A 316 -25.36 1.76 -2.57
C SER A 316 -26.35 2.87 -2.19
N LYS A 317 -26.44 3.22 -0.90
CA LYS A 317 -27.22 4.38 -0.47
C LYS A 317 -26.49 5.70 -0.67
N ILE A 318 -25.19 5.73 -0.36
CA ILE A 318 -24.42 6.95 -0.42
C ILE A 318 -23.85 7.25 -1.82
N LEU A 319 -23.63 6.23 -2.65
CA LEU A 319 -23.04 6.35 -3.99
C LEU A 319 -23.97 5.77 -5.04
N LYS A 320 -24.51 6.63 -5.92
CA LYS A 320 -25.39 6.23 -7.02
C LYS A 320 -24.66 5.30 -8.00
N ASN A 321 -25.36 4.27 -8.49
CA ASN A 321 -24.81 3.28 -9.44
C ASN A 321 -23.56 2.54 -8.93
N SER A 322 -23.46 2.35 -7.60
CA SER A 322 -22.32 1.70 -6.99
C SER A 322 -22.12 0.26 -7.47
N TYR A 323 -20.87 -0.17 -7.57
CA TYR A 323 -20.47 -1.53 -7.90
C TYR A 323 -20.38 -2.40 -6.64
N ASN A 324 -20.76 -3.69 -6.74
CA ASN A 324 -20.60 -4.65 -5.65
C ASN A 324 -19.26 -5.39 -5.74
N ALA A 325 -18.29 -5.00 -4.91
CA ALA A 325 -16.96 -5.58 -4.89
C ALA A 325 -16.94 -7.09 -4.56
N TYR A 326 -17.97 -7.61 -3.91
CA TYR A 326 -18.08 -9.04 -3.59
C TYR A 326 -18.02 -9.92 -4.85
N SER A 327 -18.66 -9.52 -5.94
CA SER A 327 -18.64 -10.28 -7.20
C SER A 327 -17.23 -10.47 -7.74
N TYR A 328 -16.44 -9.41 -7.71
CA TYR A 328 -15.04 -9.46 -8.11
C TYR A 328 -14.22 -10.42 -7.23
N TRP A 329 -14.30 -10.25 -5.91
CA TRP A 329 -13.52 -11.09 -4.98
C TRP A 329 -13.90 -12.56 -5.06
N LYS A 330 -15.18 -12.87 -5.29
CA LYS A 330 -15.65 -14.24 -5.52
C LYS A 330 -15.05 -14.84 -6.80
N ASN A 331 -14.97 -14.07 -7.89
CA ASN A 331 -14.34 -14.53 -9.14
C ASN A 331 -12.84 -14.82 -8.95
N ILE A 332 -12.12 -13.98 -8.22
CA ILE A 332 -10.72 -14.25 -7.89
C ILE A 332 -10.55 -15.55 -7.08
N ASP A 333 -11.45 -15.86 -6.17
CA ASP A 333 -11.43 -17.14 -5.44
C ASP A 333 -11.56 -18.34 -6.38
N VAL A 334 -12.37 -18.23 -7.44
CA VAL A 334 -12.53 -19.28 -8.46
C VAL A 334 -11.31 -19.38 -9.36
N GLU A 335 -10.82 -18.26 -9.88
CA GLU A 335 -9.65 -18.20 -10.78
C GLU A 335 -8.38 -18.77 -10.12
N ARG A 336 -8.21 -18.56 -8.80
CA ARG A 336 -7.03 -18.97 -8.04
C ARG A 336 -7.31 -20.15 -7.10
N ASN A 337 -8.31 -20.97 -7.40
CA ASN A 337 -8.71 -22.09 -6.55
C ASN A 337 -7.60 -23.16 -6.38
N ASN A 338 -6.74 -23.30 -7.39
CA ASN A 338 -5.64 -24.26 -7.41
C ASN A 338 -4.34 -23.73 -6.77
N PHE A 339 -4.33 -22.45 -6.34
CA PHE A 339 -3.16 -21.90 -5.67
C PHE A 339 -3.03 -22.49 -4.26
N ASP A 340 -1.79 -22.83 -3.89
CA ASP A 340 -1.46 -23.04 -2.48
C ASP A 340 -1.87 -21.83 -1.64
N TYR A 341 -2.17 -22.05 -0.36
CA TYR A 341 -2.68 -20.97 0.51
C TYR A 341 -1.74 -19.75 0.57
N LEU A 342 -0.42 -20.00 0.65
CA LEU A 342 0.57 -18.91 0.69
C LEU A 342 0.68 -18.21 -0.65
N ASP A 343 0.69 -18.94 -1.76
CA ASP A 343 0.68 -18.38 -3.12
C ASP A 343 -0.60 -17.58 -3.37
N PHE A 344 -1.75 -18.10 -2.94
CA PHE A 344 -3.01 -17.38 -3.02
C PHE A 344 -2.94 -16.05 -2.27
N ARG A 345 -2.44 -16.08 -1.04
CA ARG A 345 -2.33 -14.88 -0.21
C ARG A 345 -1.28 -13.91 -0.77
N ALA A 346 -0.12 -14.38 -1.18
CA ALA A 346 0.93 -13.55 -1.77
C ALA A 346 0.49 -12.90 -3.09
N SER A 347 -0.23 -13.66 -3.94
CA SER A 347 -0.73 -13.16 -5.22
C SER A 347 -1.81 -12.09 -5.10
N LEU A 348 -2.45 -11.94 -3.95
CA LEU A 348 -3.43 -10.89 -3.67
C LEU A 348 -2.87 -9.84 -2.71
N ARG A 349 -2.43 -10.28 -1.53
CA ARG A 349 -1.94 -9.37 -0.50
C ARG A 349 -0.69 -8.65 -0.97
N GLY A 350 0.31 -9.38 -1.45
CA GLY A 350 1.60 -8.81 -1.86
C GLY A 350 1.51 -7.98 -3.13
N THR A 351 0.80 -8.46 -4.16
CA THR A 351 0.77 -7.79 -5.47
C THR A 351 -0.25 -6.67 -5.58
N LEU A 352 -1.29 -6.66 -4.75
CA LEU A 352 -2.35 -5.67 -4.81
C LEU A 352 -2.43 -4.84 -3.52
N ILE A 353 -2.69 -5.47 -2.38
CA ILE A 353 -2.96 -4.76 -1.13
C ILE A 353 -1.69 -4.03 -0.64
N ASP A 354 -0.55 -4.72 -0.61
CA ASP A 354 0.69 -4.13 -0.12
C ASP A 354 1.21 -3.05 -1.07
N GLN A 355 0.99 -3.19 -2.38
CA GLN A 355 1.38 -2.17 -3.37
C GLN A 355 0.45 -0.95 -3.33
N GLU A 356 -0.87 -1.16 -3.41
CA GLU A 356 -1.83 -0.08 -3.64
C GLU A 356 -2.38 0.55 -2.34
N ILE A 357 -2.12 -0.04 -1.17
CA ILE A 357 -2.49 0.53 0.12
C ILE A 357 -1.24 0.95 0.88
N PHE A 358 -0.35 -0.02 1.21
CA PHE A 358 0.76 0.26 2.12
C PHE A 358 1.92 0.97 1.43
N THR A 359 2.34 0.54 0.25
CA THR A 359 3.40 1.21 -0.51
C THR A 359 2.89 2.50 -1.16
N ARG A 360 1.60 2.56 -1.53
CA ARG A 360 0.98 3.74 -2.16
C ARG A 360 1.15 5.02 -1.34
N LYS A 361 0.99 4.95 -0.02
CA LYS A 361 1.11 6.13 0.84
C LYS A 361 2.51 6.79 0.77
N ILE A 362 3.58 5.97 0.77
CA ILE A 362 4.94 6.52 0.67
C ILE A 362 5.28 6.93 -0.77
N ARG A 363 4.74 6.25 -1.81
CA ARG A 363 4.86 6.69 -3.19
C ARG A 363 4.21 8.06 -3.38
N ASN A 364 2.98 8.26 -2.91
CA ASN A 364 2.33 9.57 -2.93
C ASN A 364 3.17 10.63 -2.20
N PHE A 365 3.72 10.29 -1.04
CA PHE A 365 4.55 11.22 -0.27
C PHE A 365 5.81 11.63 -1.03
N ALA A 366 6.50 10.66 -1.63
CA ALA A 366 7.67 10.92 -2.45
C ALA A 366 7.36 11.78 -3.69
N ASP A 367 6.23 11.50 -4.37
CA ASP A 367 5.78 12.31 -5.51
C ASP A 367 5.49 13.77 -5.10
N ILE A 368 4.86 13.97 -3.93
CA ILE A 368 4.52 15.30 -3.40
C ILE A 368 5.76 16.09 -2.99
N THR A 369 6.73 15.43 -2.38
CA THR A 369 7.98 16.06 -1.88
C THR A 369 9.11 16.04 -2.91
N ASN A 370 8.86 15.66 -4.17
CA ASN A 370 9.88 15.47 -5.20
C ASN A 370 11.06 14.59 -4.73
N SER A 371 10.80 13.67 -3.82
CA SER A 371 11.83 12.81 -3.24
C SER A 371 12.10 11.60 -4.11
N ASN A 372 13.32 11.12 -4.06
CA ASN A 372 13.72 9.88 -4.69
C ASN A 372 13.37 8.71 -3.76
N LEU A 373 12.30 7.97 -4.06
CA LEU A 373 11.90 6.81 -3.28
C LEU A 373 12.74 5.58 -3.63
N ILE A 374 13.29 4.96 -2.60
CA ILE A 374 14.13 3.77 -2.69
C ILE A 374 13.48 2.66 -1.87
N LEU A 375 13.10 1.59 -2.55
CA LEU A 375 12.50 0.39 -1.96
C LEU A 375 13.43 -0.81 -2.22
N PRO A 376 14.48 -1.02 -1.40
CA PRO A 376 15.51 -2.03 -1.70
C PRO A 376 14.98 -3.43 -1.86
N TRP A 377 13.91 -3.77 -1.13
CA TRP A 377 13.25 -5.06 -1.21
C TRP A 377 12.53 -5.32 -2.55
N THR A 378 12.14 -4.26 -3.26
CA THR A 378 11.51 -4.39 -4.58
C THR A 378 12.53 -4.45 -5.72
N ASN A 379 13.83 -4.31 -5.42
CA ASN A 379 14.88 -4.41 -6.43
C ASN A 379 14.88 -5.78 -7.10
N GLN A 380 15.05 -5.80 -8.40
CA GLN A 380 14.97 -7.01 -9.21
C GLN A 380 15.95 -8.10 -8.77
N LYS A 381 17.20 -7.76 -8.45
CA LYS A 381 18.19 -8.75 -7.99
C LYS A 381 17.80 -9.36 -6.65
N VAL A 382 17.33 -8.52 -5.71
CA VAL A 382 16.83 -8.97 -4.40
C VAL A 382 15.64 -9.91 -4.58
N ALA A 383 14.65 -9.51 -5.36
CA ALA A 383 13.45 -10.32 -5.60
C ALA A 383 13.78 -11.65 -6.30
N GLN A 384 14.67 -11.65 -7.31
CA GLN A 384 15.12 -12.85 -8.00
C GLN A 384 15.79 -13.82 -7.05
N TYR A 385 16.69 -13.35 -6.19
CA TYR A 385 17.36 -14.20 -5.22
C TYR A 385 16.39 -14.83 -4.22
N PHE A 386 15.62 -14.00 -3.52
CA PHE A 386 14.70 -14.49 -2.50
C PHE A 386 13.55 -15.35 -3.05
N SER A 387 13.08 -15.09 -4.27
CA SER A 387 12.02 -15.91 -4.88
C SER A 387 12.47 -17.32 -5.23
N LYS A 388 13.78 -17.55 -5.37
CA LYS A 388 14.35 -18.86 -5.65
C LYS A 388 14.79 -19.62 -4.41
N LEU A 389 14.96 -18.94 -3.26
CA LEU A 389 15.37 -19.63 -2.04
C LEU A 389 14.34 -20.68 -1.61
N PRO A 390 14.79 -21.82 -1.07
CA PRO A 390 13.91 -22.83 -0.48
C PRO A 390 13.01 -22.25 0.61
N GLU A 391 11.80 -22.79 0.69
CA GLU A 391 10.82 -22.39 1.69
C GLU A 391 11.38 -22.43 3.13
N ARG A 392 12.16 -23.46 3.46
CA ARG A 392 12.77 -23.65 4.80
C ARG A 392 13.56 -22.47 5.34
N TYR A 393 14.02 -21.60 4.48
CA TYR A 393 14.75 -20.38 4.86
C TYR A 393 13.86 -19.15 5.00
N LEU A 394 12.66 -19.20 4.44
CA LEU A 394 11.79 -18.03 4.33
C LEU A 394 10.65 -18.07 5.33
N PHE A 395 9.99 -19.21 5.46
CA PHE A 395 8.85 -19.34 6.36
C PHE A 395 8.61 -20.76 6.86
N ASP A 396 8.02 -20.86 8.05
CA ASP A 396 7.56 -22.08 8.67
C ASP A 396 6.02 -22.10 8.68
N ARG A 397 5.44 -23.01 7.90
CA ARG A 397 3.97 -23.16 7.77
C ARG A 397 3.32 -23.68 9.05
N LYS A 398 4.04 -24.45 9.86
CA LYS A 398 3.52 -25.04 11.09
C LYS A 398 3.48 -24.00 12.20
N GLU A 399 4.57 -23.30 12.40
CA GLU A 399 4.69 -22.25 13.42
C GLU A 399 4.14 -20.90 12.97
N LEU A 400 3.74 -20.77 11.69
CA LEU A 400 3.30 -19.54 11.06
C LEU A 400 4.30 -18.39 11.24
N LYS A 401 5.58 -18.68 11.06
CA LYS A 401 6.67 -17.72 11.12
C LYS A 401 7.18 -17.42 9.72
N ASN A 402 7.50 -16.17 9.46
CA ASN A 402 8.08 -15.71 8.20
C ASN A 402 9.46 -15.07 8.39
N LYS A 403 10.14 -14.84 7.27
CA LYS A 403 11.43 -14.12 7.21
C LYS A 403 12.49 -14.80 8.10
N LEU A 404 12.52 -16.16 8.07
CA LEU A 404 13.37 -16.95 8.96
C LEU A 404 14.84 -16.58 8.85
N ILE A 405 15.35 -16.43 7.61
CA ILE A 405 16.75 -16.05 7.38
C ILE A 405 17.06 -14.66 7.93
N LEU A 406 16.16 -13.69 7.75
CA LEU A 406 16.38 -12.34 8.25
C LEU A 406 16.38 -12.32 9.78
N ARG A 407 15.53 -13.14 10.43
CA ARG A 407 15.53 -13.32 11.90
C ARG A 407 16.88 -13.86 12.37
N LYS A 408 17.42 -14.85 11.65
CA LYS A 408 18.73 -15.47 11.95
C LYS A 408 19.86 -14.44 11.81
N ILE A 409 19.94 -13.75 10.68
CA ILE A 409 20.97 -12.74 10.42
C ILE A 409 20.94 -11.63 11.50
N LEU A 410 19.78 -11.03 11.73
CA LEU A 410 19.64 -9.93 12.68
C LEU A 410 19.95 -10.37 14.14
N LYS A 411 19.54 -11.58 14.53
CA LYS A 411 19.87 -12.13 15.84
C LYS A 411 21.38 -12.32 16.00
N ASN A 412 22.04 -12.90 15.01
CA ASN A 412 23.47 -13.22 15.06
C ASN A 412 24.35 -11.95 14.98
N LYS A 413 23.99 -11.01 14.12
CA LYS A 413 24.83 -9.83 13.82
C LYS A 413 24.63 -8.69 14.82
N ILE A 414 23.42 -8.44 15.26
CA ILE A 414 23.08 -7.28 16.11
C ILE A 414 22.28 -7.63 17.38
N GLY A 415 22.09 -8.93 17.67
CA GLY A 415 21.37 -9.38 18.86
C GLY A 415 19.85 -9.10 18.84
N LEU A 416 19.29 -8.73 17.68
CA LEU A 416 17.86 -8.44 17.54
C LEU A 416 17.04 -9.73 17.48
N ASP A 417 16.50 -10.15 18.60
CA ASP A 417 15.64 -11.34 18.71
C ASP A 417 14.17 -10.97 18.46
N SER A 418 13.74 -11.06 17.19
CA SER A 418 12.36 -10.75 16.78
C SER A 418 11.31 -11.68 17.39
N ASP A 419 11.71 -12.87 17.90
CA ASP A 419 10.78 -13.79 18.55
C ASP A 419 10.48 -13.35 19.97
N LYS A 420 11.45 -12.75 20.66
CA LYS A 420 11.26 -12.15 22.00
C LYS A 420 10.49 -10.83 21.94
N LEU A 421 10.76 -9.99 20.95
CA LEU A 421 10.07 -8.71 20.77
C LEU A 421 8.60 -8.90 20.38
N GLY A 422 8.28 -10.01 19.70
CA GLY A 422 6.96 -10.25 19.12
C GLY A 422 6.70 -9.39 17.87
N LYS A 423 5.46 -9.40 17.39
CA LYS A 423 5.04 -8.53 16.31
C LYS A 423 4.80 -7.12 16.86
N MET A 424 5.72 -6.23 16.64
CA MET A 424 5.50 -4.81 16.81
C MET A 424 4.94 -4.28 15.51
N ALA A 425 3.89 -3.49 15.58
CA ALA A 425 3.29 -2.81 14.45
C ALA A 425 3.32 -1.31 14.75
N TYR A 426 3.69 -0.54 13.74
CA TYR A 426 3.57 0.90 13.78
C TYR A 426 2.15 1.29 14.24
N SER A 427 2.05 1.98 15.35
CA SER A 427 0.78 2.42 15.93
C SER A 427 0.65 3.93 15.77
N PHE A 428 -0.06 4.35 14.73
CA PHE A 428 -0.49 5.72 14.55
C PHE A 428 -1.96 5.82 14.97
N ASP A 429 -2.26 6.66 15.95
CA ASP A 429 -3.64 6.84 16.40
C ASP A 429 -4.39 7.80 15.46
N PHE A 430 -4.70 7.27 14.29
CA PHE A 430 -5.39 8.02 13.25
C PHE A 430 -6.70 8.64 13.76
N TYR A 431 -7.48 7.89 14.54
CA TYR A 431 -8.77 8.36 15.00
C TYR A 431 -8.64 9.52 16.01
N ALA A 432 -7.63 9.48 16.89
CA ALA A 432 -7.35 10.62 17.77
C ALA A 432 -7.00 11.88 16.96
N ILE A 433 -6.20 11.74 15.90
CA ILE A 433 -5.88 12.85 14.99
C ILE A 433 -7.14 13.37 14.31
N LEU A 434 -8.03 12.50 13.80
CA LEU A 434 -9.30 12.95 13.21
C LEU A 434 -10.17 13.72 14.22
N MET A 435 -10.20 13.30 15.47
CA MET A 435 -11.01 13.96 16.48
C MET A 435 -10.47 15.33 16.91
N MET A 436 -9.15 15.56 16.79
CA MET A 436 -8.57 16.90 16.98
C MET A 436 -9.05 17.92 15.94
N MET A 437 -9.51 17.45 14.75
CA MET A 437 -10.02 18.30 13.67
C MET A 437 -11.42 17.85 13.21
N LYS A 438 -12.25 17.44 14.15
CA LYS A 438 -13.54 16.79 13.86
C LYS A 438 -14.43 17.59 12.92
N ASP A 439 -14.57 18.89 13.14
CA ASP A 439 -15.43 19.73 12.31
C ASP A 439 -14.91 19.82 10.86
N TYR A 440 -13.59 19.86 10.69
CA TYR A 440 -12.97 19.80 9.36
C TYR A 440 -13.24 18.44 8.70
N VAL A 441 -13.08 17.34 9.42
CA VAL A 441 -13.33 15.97 8.94
C VAL A 441 -14.79 15.81 8.52
N ASP A 442 -15.73 16.25 9.37
CA ASP A 442 -17.15 16.15 9.08
C ASP A 442 -17.54 16.99 7.85
N ASN A 443 -16.99 18.19 7.73
CA ASN A 443 -17.21 19.04 6.56
C ASN A 443 -16.68 18.39 5.27
N GLN A 444 -15.47 17.80 5.30
CA GLN A 444 -14.93 17.09 4.14
C GLN A 444 -15.82 15.92 3.70
N ILE A 445 -16.40 15.18 4.64
CA ILE A 445 -17.29 14.06 4.33
C ILE A 445 -18.66 14.56 3.85
N LEU A 446 -19.29 15.48 4.58
CA LEU A 446 -20.68 15.91 4.34
C LEU A 446 -20.87 16.74 3.07
N PHE A 447 -19.85 17.50 2.67
CA PHE A 447 -19.88 18.33 1.47
C PHE A 447 -19.22 17.70 0.24
N CYS A 448 -18.75 16.46 0.34
CA CYS A 448 -18.18 15.76 -0.80
C CYS A 448 -19.26 15.43 -1.85
N LYS A 449 -19.06 15.91 -3.07
CA LYS A 449 -20.01 15.75 -4.19
C LYS A 449 -20.20 14.29 -4.65
N LEU A 450 -19.37 13.36 -4.20
CA LEU A 450 -19.54 11.93 -4.48
C LEU A 450 -20.78 11.36 -3.82
N TRP A 451 -21.17 11.90 -2.66
CA TRP A 451 -22.15 11.28 -1.79
C TRP A 451 -23.56 11.84 -1.93
N ASN A 452 -24.56 10.99 -1.70
CA ASN A 452 -25.89 11.48 -1.41
C ASN A 452 -25.89 12.17 -0.03
N ASN A 453 -26.17 13.47 0.00
CA ASN A 453 -26.04 14.32 1.20
C ASN A 453 -26.89 13.84 2.38
N ILE A 454 -28.10 13.30 2.14
CA ILE A 454 -28.98 12.83 3.20
C ILE A 454 -28.45 11.51 3.77
N GLU A 455 -28.08 10.57 2.90
CA GLU A 455 -27.67 9.23 3.30
C GLU A 455 -26.27 9.22 3.93
N ILE A 456 -25.34 10.06 3.47
CA ILE A 456 -24.01 10.16 4.09
C ILE A 456 -24.09 10.71 5.51
N LYS A 457 -24.96 11.72 5.76
CA LYS A 457 -25.19 12.27 7.09
C LYS A 457 -25.77 11.21 8.04
N LYS A 458 -26.76 10.44 7.60
CA LYS A 458 -27.34 9.33 8.39
C LYS A 458 -26.29 8.29 8.71
N LEU A 459 -25.47 7.91 7.73
CA LEU A 459 -24.43 6.90 7.89
C LEU A 459 -23.35 7.33 8.86
N LEU A 460 -22.83 8.57 8.71
CA LEU A 460 -21.79 9.13 9.58
C LEU A 460 -22.29 9.24 11.03
N ASN A 461 -23.51 9.75 11.25
CA ASN A 461 -24.12 9.81 12.58
C ASN A 461 -24.28 8.41 13.20
N SER A 462 -24.67 7.41 12.41
CA SER A 462 -24.76 6.03 12.86
C SER A 462 -23.40 5.47 13.31
N PHE A 463 -22.33 5.81 12.60
CA PHE A 463 -20.98 5.38 12.97
C PHE A 463 -20.53 6.06 14.28
N TYR A 464 -20.70 7.35 14.43
CA TYR A 464 -20.36 8.06 15.66
C TYR A 464 -21.17 7.52 16.86
N HIS A 465 -22.46 7.31 16.71
CA HIS A 465 -23.27 6.70 17.77
C HIS A 465 -22.72 5.34 18.23
N LYS A 466 -22.25 4.50 17.30
CA LYS A 466 -21.62 3.21 17.63
C LYS A 466 -20.26 3.35 18.29
N ILE A 467 -19.52 4.42 17.97
CA ILE A 467 -18.24 4.71 18.61
C ILE A 467 -18.47 5.19 20.05
N ASP A 468 -19.37 6.16 20.24
CA ASP A 468 -19.64 6.81 21.52
C ASP A 468 -20.33 5.89 22.53
N SER A 469 -21.16 4.96 22.06
CA SER A 469 -21.81 3.96 22.90
C SER A 469 -20.87 2.84 23.38
N ASN A 470 -19.54 2.98 23.19
CA ASN A 470 -18.56 1.94 23.52
C ASN A 470 -18.90 0.56 22.94
N HIS A 471 -19.51 0.55 21.75
CA HIS A 471 -19.89 -0.68 21.09
C HIS A 471 -18.66 -1.59 20.95
N ARG A 472 -18.84 -2.90 21.20
CA ARG A 472 -17.77 -3.93 21.14
C ARG A 472 -16.91 -3.89 19.88
N LEU A 473 -17.43 -3.33 18.79
CA LEU A 473 -16.75 -3.18 17.50
C LEU A 473 -16.47 -1.72 17.16
N SER A 474 -16.40 -0.81 18.16
CA SER A 474 -16.17 0.63 17.95
C SER A 474 -14.95 0.90 17.07
N TRP A 475 -13.89 0.11 17.20
CA TRP A 475 -12.70 0.22 16.36
C TRP A 475 -12.99 0.07 14.86
N ARG A 476 -13.99 -0.76 14.47
CA ARG A 476 -14.40 -0.90 13.07
C ARG A 476 -15.05 0.38 12.56
N TYR A 477 -15.94 0.96 13.34
CA TYR A 477 -16.60 2.22 12.97
C TYR A 477 -15.62 3.38 12.87
N LYS A 478 -14.60 3.43 13.75
CA LYS A 478 -13.47 4.37 13.61
C LYS A 478 -12.76 4.22 12.26
N THR A 479 -12.47 2.99 11.84
CA THR A 479 -11.87 2.71 10.52
C THR A 479 -12.80 3.10 9.35
N LEU A 480 -14.14 2.99 9.50
CA LEU A 480 -15.08 3.39 8.46
C LEU A 480 -15.18 4.92 8.32
N VAL A 481 -15.19 5.66 9.43
CA VAL A 481 -15.11 7.14 9.43
C VAL A 481 -13.80 7.58 8.75
N GLN A 482 -12.70 6.98 9.12
CA GLN A 482 -11.40 7.21 8.48
C GLN A 482 -11.46 7.03 6.96
N ARG A 483 -12.09 5.95 6.49
CA ARG A 483 -12.21 5.64 5.07
C ARG A 483 -13.02 6.68 4.33
N LEU A 484 -14.16 7.08 4.89
CA LEU A 484 -14.98 8.15 4.32
C LEU A 484 -14.19 9.44 4.21
N TYR A 485 -13.46 9.79 5.27
CA TYR A 485 -12.64 11.00 5.29
C TYR A 485 -11.53 10.96 4.21
N LEU A 486 -10.75 9.88 4.14
CA LEU A 486 -9.63 9.79 3.18
C LEU A 486 -10.10 9.90 1.72
N ILE A 487 -11.24 9.28 1.37
CA ILE A 487 -11.80 9.41 0.03
C ILE A 487 -12.32 10.82 -0.20
N SER A 488 -13.06 11.37 0.76
CA SER A 488 -13.70 12.67 0.63
C SER A 488 -12.70 13.82 0.55
N VAL A 489 -11.70 13.86 1.44
CA VAL A 489 -10.69 14.91 1.42
C VAL A 489 -9.87 14.87 0.14
N TRP A 490 -9.45 13.67 -0.30
CA TRP A 490 -8.76 13.52 -1.57
C TRP A 490 -9.62 14.01 -2.74
N TYR A 491 -10.88 13.58 -2.83
CA TYR A 491 -11.77 13.97 -3.93
C TYR A 491 -12.07 15.47 -3.93
N ASN A 492 -12.26 16.08 -2.76
CA ASN A 492 -12.61 17.51 -2.65
C ASN A 492 -11.44 18.44 -2.97
N THR A 493 -10.20 18.03 -2.63
CA THR A 493 -9.03 18.93 -2.71
C THR A 493 -8.11 18.64 -3.87
N ASN A 494 -8.20 17.45 -4.48
CA ASN A 494 -7.21 16.99 -5.46
C ASN A 494 -7.22 17.82 -6.75
N LYS A 495 -6.07 18.37 -7.11
CA LYS A 495 -5.90 19.24 -8.28
C LYS A 495 -6.13 18.53 -9.62
N TYR A 496 -5.94 17.21 -9.69
CA TYR A 496 -6.15 16.44 -10.91
C TYR A 496 -7.64 16.13 -11.19
N VAL A 497 -8.49 16.20 -10.15
CA VAL A 497 -9.92 15.90 -10.24
C VAL A 497 -10.77 17.18 -10.33
N ASN A 498 -10.34 18.28 -9.71
CA ASN A 498 -11.13 19.48 -9.48
C ASN A 498 -10.62 20.74 -10.22
N ASN A 499 -9.82 20.61 -11.24
CA ASN A 499 -9.36 21.75 -12.04
C ASN A 499 -10.46 22.27 -12.97
#